data_d74650588272a6c658ade8f227701a58
#
_entry.id   d74650588272a6c658ade8f227701a58
#
_cell.length_a   1.000
_cell.length_b   1.000
_cell.length_c   1.000
_cell.angle_alpha   90.00
_cell.angle_beta   90.00
_cell.angle_gamma   90.00
#
_symmetry.space_group_name_H-M   'P 1'
#
loop_
_entity.id
_entity.type
_entity.pdbx_description
1 polymer ?
#
loop_
_entity_poly.entity_id
_entity_poly.type
_entity_poly.pdbx_seq_one_letter_code
_entity_poly.pdbx_strand_id
1 'polypeptide(L)'
;MFKTFLSYYKPYKGILLFLVIGSLLRALLELFFPYVVKLMLEEQLPLKNLPLLLEWSAALLAMYLLNFGMHFSIIYWAQSMSYSMERDMRRDLFSHLQKLSFGFYDKNKSGQLLSRLTSDLSEINGFAGNAPIDLIVCGLTMLGTMVILIYMNPMLGSLIAFLLMVKAVHTVFVNLRMKKAFFANRVAMGEVTGKAAESINGVRLIKAFAGERSDMAQFMEKADAYLKVCKKSFKITSYFVGSMIFFSNFINVAILVVGGLLINQGLMSFGELVAFFLYVGLFMKPLMQLLGFIQVYQRGMAGFKRFYELLQEKPEITDAPDAKICPPCKGNITFDNVSFAYADGRPVIRNLSLSVAAGETVAFVGATGAGKTTIASLLLRFYEPQSGRILLDGSDIREFTQESLRRQIGLVQQDVFLFGDSVRYNIAYAKPNATADEVQAAAKAAAADEFIQKLPAGYDTEVGERGVKLSGGQKQRLAIARVFLKNPPVVVLDEATSALDNITEQQIQKELDELAVGRTTLIIAHRLSTIRHADKIVVLDEGAVAECGSHEELLARKGHYYNLYQKG
;
A
#
# COMPACT_ATOMS: atom_id res chain seq x y z
N MET A 1 -0.39 19.64 -0.52
CA MET A 1 -0.31 18.57 0.48
C MET A 1 -1.20 18.82 1.70
N PHE A 2 -0.97 19.84 2.56
CA PHE A 2 -1.77 20.07 3.78
C PHE A 2 -3.25 20.36 3.49
N LYS A 3 -3.56 21.18 2.48
CA LYS A 3 -4.95 21.43 2.05
C LYS A 3 -5.68 20.15 1.63
N THR A 4 -4.99 19.25 0.95
CA THR A 4 -5.53 17.95 0.53
C THR A 4 -5.77 17.04 1.74
N PHE A 5 -4.88 17.05 2.74
CA PHE A 5 -5.11 16.34 4.00
C PHE A 5 -6.37 16.83 4.70
N LEU A 6 -6.51 18.15 4.86
CA LEU A 6 -7.69 18.75 5.46
C LEU A 6 -8.99 18.49 4.66
N SER A 7 -8.90 18.27 3.35
CA SER A 7 -10.09 17.96 2.55
C SER A 7 -10.74 16.63 2.92
N TYR A 8 -9.99 15.66 3.44
CA TYR A 8 -10.54 14.40 3.92
C TYR A 8 -11.37 14.51 5.20
N TYR A 9 -11.23 15.62 5.95
CA TYR A 9 -12.13 15.90 7.09
C TYR A 9 -13.47 16.49 6.67
N LYS A 10 -13.61 17.04 5.45
CA LYS A 10 -14.84 17.71 5.00
C LYS A 10 -16.10 16.84 5.12
N PRO A 11 -16.09 15.54 4.73
CA PRO A 11 -17.28 14.70 4.88
C PRO A 11 -17.67 14.46 6.35
N TYR A 12 -16.69 14.60 7.26
CA TYR A 12 -16.81 14.27 8.69
C TYR A 12 -16.85 15.48 9.60
N LYS A 13 -17.13 16.68 9.05
CA LYS A 13 -17.11 17.95 9.80
C LYS A 13 -18.01 17.97 11.04
N GLY A 14 -19.16 17.26 11.00
CA GLY A 14 -20.06 17.12 12.15
C GLY A 14 -19.43 16.33 13.29
N ILE A 15 -18.79 15.20 12.97
CA ILE A 15 -18.05 14.40 13.96
C ILE A 15 -16.88 15.21 14.52
N LEU A 16 -16.11 15.87 13.66
CA LEU A 16 -14.98 16.71 14.09
C LEU A 16 -15.42 17.81 15.06
N LEU A 17 -16.53 18.48 14.78
CA LEU A 17 -17.09 19.50 15.67
C LEU A 17 -17.50 18.90 17.03
N PHE A 18 -18.18 17.75 17.02
CA PHE A 18 -18.51 17.01 18.23
C PHE A 18 -17.26 16.66 19.05
N LEU A 19 -16.20 16.18 18.38
CA LEU A 19 -14.92 15.83 19.02
C LEU A 19 -14.25 17.05 19.66
N VAL A 20 -14.24 18.20 18.98
CA VAL A 20 -13.66 19.44 19.51
C VAL A 20 -14.42 19.92 20.73
N ILE A 21 -15.76 20.04 20.64
CA ILE A 21 -16.59 20.50 21.75
C ILE A 21 -16.53 19.52 22.92
N GLY A 22 -16.65 18.21 22.65
CA GLY A 22 -16.57 17.18 23.68
C GLY A 22 -15.21 17.18 24.40
N SER A 23 -14.11 17.37 23.65
CA SER A 23 -12.76 17.45 24.20
C SER A 23 -12.56 18.69 25.08
N LEU A 24 -13.09 19.84 24.69
CA LEU A 24 -13.09 21.07 25.49
C LEU A 24 -13.86 20.87 26.79
N LEU A 25 -15.08 20.36 26.72
CA LEU A 25 -15.90 20.09 27.91
C LEU A 25 -15.24 19.09 28.85
N ARG A 26 -14.68 18.03 28.30
CA ARG A 26 -13.94 17.03 29.09
C ARG A 26 -12.73 17.63 29.80
N ALA A 27 -11.91 18.43 29.11
CA ALA A 27 -10.75 19.08 29.72
C ALA A 27 -11.17 20.04 30.85
N LEU A 28 -12.28 20.79 30.69
CA LEU A 28 -12.83 21.63 31.74
C LEU A 28 -13.30 20.81 32.96
N LEU A 29 -13.98 19.68 32.73
CA LEU A 29 -14.37 18.77 33.83
C LEU A 29 -13.15 18.22 34.57
N GLU A 30 -12.09 17.81 33.86
CA GLU A 30 -10.85 17.34 34.47
C GLU A 30 -10.18 18.44 35.33
N LEU A 31 -10.20 19.70 34.88
CA LEU A 31 -9.68 20.85 35.65
C LEU A 31 -10.53 21.21 36.86
N PHE A 32 -11.83 20.96 36.82
CA PHE A 32 -12.74 21.29 37.91
C PHE A 32 -12.66 20.30 39.09
N PHE A 33 -12.28 19.05 38.85
CA PHE A 33 -12.23 18.01 39.88
C PHE A 33 -11.36 18.36 41.09
N PRO A 34 -10.07 18.78 40.97
CA PRO A 34 -9.24 19.12 42.15
C PRO A 34 -9.81 20.29 42.93
N TYR A 35 -10.50 21.23 42.27
CA TYR A 35 -11.15 22.36 42.92
C TYR A 35 -12.34 21.92 43.79
N VAL A 36 -13.16 20.99 43.33
CA VAL A 36 -14.24 20.41 44.14
C VAL A 36 -13.70 19.69 45.37
N VAL A 37 -12.61 18.93 45.18
CA VAL A 37 -11.94 18.26 46.34
C VAL A 37 -11.44 19.28 47.37
N LYS A 38 -10.88 20.40 46.90
CA LYS A 38 -10.50 21.52 47.79
C LYS A 38 -11.71 21.99 48.62
N LEU A 39 -12.81 22.34 47.96
CA LEU A 39 -14.03 22.82 48.62
C LEU A 39 -14.58 21.80 49.64
N MET A 40 -14.56 20.51 49.30
CA MET A 40 -14.98 19.46 50.25
C MET A 40 -14.12 19.43 51.52
N LEU A 41 -12.81 19.57 51.36
CA LEU A 41 -11.84 19.52 52.49
C LEU A 41 -11.90 20.78 53.37
N GLU A 42 -12.16 21.95 52.77
CA GLU A 42 -12.17 23.23 53.50
C GLU A 42 -13.50 23.58 54.14
N GLU A 43 -14.60 23.31 53.44
CA GLU A 43 -15.91 23.77 53.87
C GLU A 43 -16.74 22.64 54.52
N GLN A 44 -16.69 21.42 53.94
CA GLN A 44 -17.60 20.36 54.37
C GLN A 44 -17.06 19.46 55.46
N LEU A 45 -15.78 19.10 55.41
CA LEU A 45 -15.17 18.21 56.35
C LEU A 45 -15.12 18.81 57.79
N PRO A 46 -14.82 20.11 58.00
CA PRO A 46 -14.85 20.72 59.32
C PRO A 46 -16.24 20.77 59.98
N LEU A 47 -17.30 20.85 59.16
CA LEU A 47 -18.70 20.88 59.62
C LEU A 47 -19.17 19.52 60.17
N LYS A 48 -18.43 18.43 59.98
CA LYS A 48 -18.79 17.06 60.38
C LYS A 48 -20.19 16.64 59.92
N ASN A 49 -20.69 17.24 58.84
CA ASN A 49 -22.02 16.96 58.28
C ASN A 49 -21.93 15.79 57.30
N LEU A 50 -22.19 14.57 57.76
CA LEU A 50 -22.11 13.36 56.97
C LEU A 50 -23.05 13.35 55.73
N PRO A 51 -24.34 13.76 55.86
CA PRO A 51 -25.22 13.84 54.71
C PRO A 51 -24.65 14.74 53.57
N LEU A 52 -24.17 15.93 53.88
CA LEU A 52 -23.61 16.86 52.92
C LEU A 52 -22.32 16.34 52.26
N LEU A 53 -21.47 15.66 53.07
CA LEU A 53 -20.28 14.99 52.51
C LEU A 53 -20.66 13.88 51.54
N LEU A 54 -21.71 13.12 51.82
CA LEU A 54 -22.21 12.08 50.89
C LEU A 54 -22.80 12.67 49.60
N GLU A 55 -23.50 13.81 49.68
CA GLU A 55 -24.01 14.53 48.50
C GLU A 55 -22.87 14.98 47.57
N TRP A 56 -21.83 15.61 48.13
CA TRP A 56 -20.64 16.03 47.34
C TRP A 56 -19.86 14.84 46.79
N SER A 57 -19.78 13.75 47.54
CA SER A 57 -19.16 12.52 47.04
C SER A 57 -19.94 11.89 45.91
N ALA A 58 -21.28 11.92 45.98
CA ALA A 58 -22.15 11.46 44.89
C ALA A 58 -22.03 12.37 43.67
N ALA A 59 -21.94 13.70 43.84
CA ALA A 59 -21.68 14.65 42.76
C ALA A 59 -20.34 14.40 42.06
N LEU A 60 -19.28 14.14 42.82
CA LEU A 60 -17.97 13.76 42.26
C LEU A 60 -18.04 12.45 41.47
N LEU A 61 -18.75 11.44 42.00
CA LEU A 61 -18.96 10.18 41.30
C LEU A 61 -19.72 10.40 39.98
N ALA A 62 -20.76 11.21 40.02
CA ALA A 62 -21.54 11.58 38.82
C ALA A 62 -20.65 12.30 37.77
N MET A 63 -19.76 13.21 38.21
CA MET A 63 -18.76 13.85 37.33
C MET A 63 -17.82 12.83 36.68
N TYR A 64 -17.33 11.84 37.42
CA TYR A 64 -16.48 10.77 36.88
C TYR A 64 -17.24 9.89 35.89
N LEU A 65 -18.48 9.53 36.17
CA LEU A 65 -19.31 8.78 35.24
C LEU A 65 -19.58 9.56 33.96
N LEU A 66 -19.83 10.87 34.07
CA LEU A 66 -19.98 11.76 32.91
C LEU A 66 -18.67 11.83 32.11
N ASN A 67 -17.53 12.04 32.79
CA ASN A 67 -16.20 12.04 32.14
C ASN A 67 -15.92 10.72 31.43
N PHE A 68 -16.26 9.58 32.03
CA PHE A 68 -16.14 8.26 31.41
C PHE A 68 -16.97 8.16 30.14
N GLY A 69 -18.24 8.54 30.18
CA GLY A 69 -19.14 8.51 29.02
C GLY A 69 -18.66 9.42 27.88
N MET A 70 -18.18 10.63 28.23
CA MET A 70 -17.59 11.55 27.27
C MET A 70 -16.30 10.98 26.67
N HIS A 71 -15.41 10.44 27.47
CA HIS A 71 -14.16 9.85 27.03
C HIS A 71 -14.38 8.69 26.08
N PHE A 72 -15.30 7.78 26.44
CA PHE A 72 -15.72 6.67 25.59
C PHE A 72 -16.25 7.19 24.23
N SER A 73 -17.16 8.15 24.26
CA SER A 73 -17.78 8.70 23.04
C SER A 73 -16.74 9.38 22.15
N ILE A 74 -15.84 10.18 22.74
CA ILE A 74 -14.78 10.89 22.00
C ILE A 74 -13.86 9.88 21.32
N ILE A 75 -13.36 8.86 22.03
CA ILE A 75 -12.48 7.85 21.45
C ILE A 75 -13.19 7.08 20.34
N TYR A 76 -14.42 6.62 20.59
CA TYR A 76 -15.17 5.86 19.61
C TYR A 76 -15.39 6.63 18.31
N TRP A 77 -15.89 7.87 18.40
CA TRP A 77 -16.17 8.68 17.23
C TRP A 77 -14.90 9.16 16.51
N ALA A 78 -13.82 9.44 17.26
CA ALA A 78 -12.52 9.78 16.69
C ALA A 78 -11.94 8.64 15.85
N GLN A 79 -11.97 7.42 16.39
CA GLN A 79 -11.49 6.23 15.67
C GLN A 79 -12.41 5.88 14.50
N SER A 80 -13.73 5.95 14.67
CA SER A 80 -14.70 5.73 13.59
C SER A 80 -14.49 6.70 12.42
N MET A 81 -14.29 7.99 12.71
CA MET A 81 -13.95 9.02 11.71
C MET A 81 -12.64 8.67 11.00
N SER A 82 -11.61 8.34 11.76
CA SER A 82 -10.27 8.08 11.23
C SER A 82 -10.24 6.84 10.30
N TYR A 83 -10.89 5.74 10.69
CA TYR A 83 -11.03 4.55 9.83
C TYR A 83 -11.87 4.82 8.58
N SER A 84 -12.89 5.67 8.69
CA SER A 84 -13.68 6.09 7.53
C SER A 84 -12.85 6.92 6.54
N MET A 85 -12.01 7.83 7.05
CA MET A 85 -11.04 8.59 6.24
C MET A 85 -10.01 7.66 5.59
N GLU A 86 -9.48 6.69 6.33
CA GLU A 86 -8.55 5.68 5.79
C GLU A 86 -9.19 4.89 4.64
N ARG A 87 -10.43 4.46 4.80
CA ARG A 87 -11.20 3.78 3.75
C ARG A 87 -11.32 4.66 2.49
N ASP A 88 -11.67 5.94 2.66
CA ASP A 88 -11.82 6.86 1.53
C ASP A 88 -10.48 7.12 0.83
N MET A 89 -9.39 7.31 1.59
CA MET A 89 -8.04 7.42 1.04
C MET A 89 -7.61 6.14 0.30
N ARG A 90 -7.93 4.97 0.85
CA ARG A 90 -7.62 3.68 0.20
C ARG A 90 -8.37 3.51 -1.10
N ARG A 91 -9.65 3.88 -1.14
CA ARG A 91 -10.46 3.87 -2.36
C ARG A 91 -9.87 4.79 -3.43
N ASP A 92 -9.55 6.03 -3.05
CA ASP A 92 -9.03 7.03 -3.99
C ASP A 92 -7.65 6.61 -4.53
N LEU A 93 -6.77 6.10 -3.66
CA LEU A 93 -5.46 5.59 -4.07
C LEU A 93 -5.56 4.37 -4.98
N PHE A 94 -6.41 3.39 -4.64
CA PHE A 94 -6.59 2.19 -5.45
C PHE A 94 -7.21 2.51 -6.81
N SER A 95 -8.22 3.38 -6.84
CA SER A 95 -8.82 3.87 -8.09
C SER A 95 -7.80 4.62 -8.95
N HIS A 96 -6.91 5.39 -8.33
CA HIS A 96 -5.85 6.11 -9.04
C HIS A 96 -4.80 5.14 -9.62
N LEU A 97 -4.35 4.17 -8.82
CA LEU A 97 -3.42 3.14 -9.29
C LEU A 97 -3.95 2.43 -10.53
N GLN A 98 -5.23 2.04 -10.57
CA GLN A 98 -5.81 1.38 -11.75
C GLN A 98 -5.81 2.23 -13.03
N LYS A 99 -5.64 3.55 -12.92
CA LYS A 99 -5.55 4.46 -14.08
C LYS A 99 -4.12 4.67 -14.55
N LEU A 100 -3.11 4.28 -13.77
CA LEU A 100 -1.71 4.47 -14.14
C LEU A 100 -1.30 3.52 -15.27
N SER A 101 -0.42 4.01 -16.14
CA SER A 101 0.10 3.28 -17.28
C SER A 101 1.13 2.22 -16.88
N PHE A 102 1.40 1.24 -17.75
CA PHE A 102 2.35 0.15 -17.49
C PHE A 102 3.76 0.65 -17.14
N GLY A 103 4.24 1.72 -17.78
CA GLY A 103 5.53 2.32 -17.47
C GLY A 103 5.72 2.74 -16.02
N PHE A 104 4.64 3.04 -15.30
CA PHE A 104 4.70 3.26 -13.84
C PHE A 104 4.98 1.96 -13.08
N TYR A 105 4.33 0.86 -13.47
CA TYR A 105 4.48 -0.44 -12.80
C TYR A 105 5.85 -1.07 -13.05
N ASP A 106 6.46 -0.82 -14.21
CA ASP A 106 7.83 -1.27 -14.51
C ASP A 106 8.87 -0.61 -13.59
N LYS A 107 8.64 0.65 -13.23
CA LYS A 107 9.54 1.44 -12.37
C LYS A 107 9.34 1.16 -10.87
N ASN A 108 8.17 0.64 -10.48
CA ASN A 108 7.77 0.51 -9.07
C ASN A 108 7.55 -0.95 -8.66
N LYS A 109 8.15 -1.34 -7.53
CA LYS A 109 7.97 -2.70 -7.00
C LYS A 109 6.58 -2.86 -6.36
N SER A 110 5.87 -3.94 -6.67
CA SER A 110 4.53 -4.25 -6.13
C SER A 110 4.46 -4.19 -4.60
N GLY A 111 5.50 -4.68 -3.89
CA GLY A 111 5.56 -4.64 -2.44
C GLY A 111 5.59 -3.22 -1.87
N GLN A 112 6.20 -2.25 -2.58
CA GLN A 112 6.17 -0.84 -2.17
C GLN A 112 4.78 -0.23 -2.32
N LEU A 113 4.09 -0.54 -3.42
CA LEU A 113 2.72 -0.08 -3.67
C LEU A 113 1.75 -0.66 -2.64
N LEU A 114 1.90 -1.95 -2.31
CA LEU A 114 1.12 -2.61 -1.27
C LEU A 114 1.35 -1.96 0.10
N SER A 115 2.60 -1.64 0.46
CA SER A 115 2.92 -0.93 1.70
C SER A 115 2.24 0.45 1.77
N ARG A 116 2.11 1.16 0.64
CA ARG A 116 1.40 2.46 0.58
C ARG A 116 -0.10 2.32 0.77
N LEU A 117 -0.71 1.23 0.27
CA LEU A 117 -2.14 0.93 0.46
C LEU A 117 -2.50 0.42 1.87
N THR A 118 -1.50 -0.06 2.61
CA THR A 118 -1.70 -0.69 3.94
C THR A 118 -1.05 0.14 5.04
N SER A 119 0.25 -0.04 5.27
CA SER A 119 0.96 0.53 6.42
C SER A 119 0.99 2.06 6.42
N ASP A 120 1.20 2.71 5.26
CA ASP A 120 1.22 4.17 5.20
C ASP A 120 -0.14 4.78 5.55
N LEU A 121 -1.23 4.20 5.06
CA LEU A 121 -2.59 4.66 5.40
C LEU A 121 -2.92 4.42 6.88
N SER A 122 -2.47 3.31 7.47
CA SER A 122 -2.63 3.04 8.90
C SER A 122 -1.87 4.04 9.78
N GLU A 123 -0.66 4.48 9.38
CA GLU A 123 0.07 5.54 10.08
C GLU A 123 -0.64 6.90 9.97
N ILE A 124 -1.25 7.19 8.83
CA ILE A 124 -2.09 8.39 8.64
C ILE A 124 -3.32 8.33 9.56
N ASN A 125 -3.97 7.18 9.65
CA ASN A 125 -5.11 6.95 10.53
C ASN A 125 -4.76 7.26 11.99
N GLY A 126 -3.67 6.69 12.51
CA GLY A 126 -3.23 6.94 13.88
C GLY A 126 -3.02 8.43 14.19
N PHE A 127 -2.56 9.21 13.21
CA PHE A 127 -2.44 10.67 13.33
C PHE A 127 -3.79 11.37 13.20
N ALA A 128 -4.59 11.04 12.19
CA ALA A 128 -5.81 11.77 11.86
C ALA A 128 -6.90 11.69 12.96
N GLY A 129 -7.01 10.54 13.65
CA GLY A 129 -8.00 10.35 14.71
C GLY A 129 -7.68 11.10 15.99
N ASN A 130 -6.43 11.06 16.43
CA ASN A 130 -6.05 11.53 17.76
C ASN A 130 -5.51 12.96 17.77
N ALA A 131 -4.87 13.40 16.68
CA ALA A 131 -4.15 14.67 16.64
C ALA A 131 -4.97 15.92 17.04
N PRO A 132 -6.18 16.14 16.51
CA PRO A 132 -6.96 17.31 16.88
C PRO A 132 -7.36 17.30 18.36
N ILE A 133 -7.67 16.13 18.90
CA ILE A 133 -8.13 15.92 20.27
C ILE A 133 -6.99 16.12 21.26
N ASP A 134 -5.88 15.43 21.02
CA ASP A 134 -4.72 15.45 21.93
C ASP A 134 -4.14 16.86 22.08
N LEU A 135 -4.04 17.63 21.00
CA LEU A 135 -3.55 19.01 21.04
C LEU A 135 -4.45 19.91 21.88
N ILE A 136 -5.78 19.80 21.68
CA ILE A 136 -6.75 20.62 22.42
C ILE A 136 -6.74 20.26 23.91
N VAL A 137 -6.87 18.97 24.22
CA VAL A 137 -6.93 18.51 25.63
C VAL A 137 -5.62 18.81 26.35
N CYS A 138 -4.47 18.46 25.76
CA CYS A 138 -3.18 18.70 26.37
C CYS A 138 -2.92 20.19 26.58
N GLY A 139 -3.17 21.02 25.56
CA GLY A 139 -2.97 22.46 25.65
C GLY A 139 -3.84 23.10 26.75
N LEU A 140 -5.15 22.81 26.74
CA LEU A 140 -6.08 23.38 27.72
C LEU A 140 -5.80 22.88 29.14
N THR A 141 -5.53 21.58 29.32
CA THR A 141 -5.23 21.02 30.65
C THR A 141 -3.93 21.58 31.22
N MET A 142 -2.86 21.68 30.41
CA MET A 142 -1.58 22.23 30.89
C MET A 142 -1.69 23.72 31.23
N LEU A 143 -2.24 24.53 30.33
CA LEU A 143 -2.40 25.97 30.57
C LEU A 143 -3.40 26.24 31.69
N GLY A 144 -4.54 25.56 31.70
CA GLY A 144 -5.55 25.69 32.75
C GLY A 144 -5.01 25.32 34.13
N THR A 145 -4.26 24.23 34.23
CA THR A 145 -3.60 23.82 35.50
C THR A 145 -2.63 24.88 35.99
N MET A 146 -1.78 25.45 35.12
CA MET A 146 -0.84 26.50 35.51
C MET A 146 -1.56 27.76 36.02
N VAL A 147 -2.58 28.19 35.28
CA VAL A 147 -3.37 29.38 35.67
C VAL A 147 -4.04 29.17 37.03
N ILE A 148 -4.66 28.01 37.24
CA ILE A 148 -5.35 27.69 38.49
C ILE A 148 -4.36 27.64 39.69
N LEU A 149 -3.20 26.98 39.51
CA LEU A 149 -2.18 26.90 40.58
C LEU A 149 -1.66 28.28 40.98
N ILE A 150 -1.39 29.19 40.01
CA ILE A 150 -0.94 30.54 40.30
C ILE A 150 -2.07 31.39 40.97
N TYR A 151 -3.31 31.18 40.51
CA TYR A 151 -4.47 31.90 41.09
C TYR A 151 -4.75 31.46 42.56
N MET A 152 -4.61 30.14 42.87
CA MET A 152 -4.85 29.60 44.19
C MET A 152 -3.82 30.15 45.21
N ASN A 153 -2.54 30.04 44.89
CA ASN A 153 -1.47 30.60 45.69
C ASN A 153 -0.31 31.05 44.79
N PRO A 154 -0.11 32.37 44.61
CA PRO A 154 0.90 32.89 43.70
C PRO A 154 2.32 32.50 44.02
N MET A 155 2.67 32.36 45.31
CA MET A 155 4.02 32.00 45.72
C MET A 155 4.35 30.54 45.41
N LEU A 156 3.52 29.60 45.87
CA LEU A 156 3.70 28.17 45.58
C LEU A 156 3.45 27.86 44.11
N GLY A 157 2.42 28.47 43.50
CA GLY A 157 2.05 28.28 42.11
C GLY A 157 3.17 28.69 41.13
N SER A 158 3.82 29.85 41.37
CA SER A 158 4.95 30.28 40.52
C SER A 158 6.18 29.38 40.68
N LEU A 159 6.48 28.92 41.92
CA LEU A 159 7.55 27.95 42.16
C LEU A 159 7.28 26.62 41.39
N ILE A 160 6.07 26.10 41.51
CA ILE A 160 5.69 24.85 40.84
C ILE A 160 5.70 25.03 39.33
N ALA A 161 5.18 26.14 38.78
CA ALA A 161 5.24 26.47 37.38
C ALA A 161 6.69 26.49 36.85
N PHE A 162 7.60 27.09 37.60
CA PHE A 162 9.04 27.08 37.26
C PHE A 162 9.62 25.66 37.27
N LEU A 163 9.35 24.84 38.27
CA LEU A 163 9.84 23.45 38.33
C LEU A 163 9.25 22.59 37.21
N LEU A 164 8.00 22.77 36.86
CA LEU A 164 7.35 22.11 35.73
C LEU A 164 7.98 22.51 34.40
N MET A 165 8.33 23.79 34.23
CA MET A 165 9.05 24.28 33.04
C MET A 165 10.44 23.63 32.95
N VAL A 166 11.21 23.60 34.05
CA VAL A 166 12.53 22.92 34.08
C VAL A 166 12.39 21.45 33.68
N LYS A 167 11.39 20.76 34.27
CA LYS A 167 11.08 19.36 33.90
C LYS A 167 10.72 19.21 32.44
N ALA A 168 9.89 20.09 31.88
CA ALA A 168 9.50 20.04 30.46
C ALA A 168 10.72 20.21 29.54
N VAL A 169 11.58 21.20 29.80
CA VAL A 169 12.83 21.43 29.04
C VAL A 169 13.75 20.21 29.11
N HIS A 170 13.98 19.68 30.33
CA HIS A 170 14.77 18.46 30.51
C HIS A 170 14.20 17.28 29.72
N THR A 171 12.88 17.08 29.79
CA THR A 171 12.16 16.02 29.06
C THR A 171 12.37 16.11 27.55
N VAL A 172 12.20 17.31 26.98
CA VAL A 172 12.43 17.54 25.55
C VAL A 172 13.90 17.24 25.17
N PHE A 173 14.85 17.71 25.96
CA PHE A 173 16.28 17.51 25.71
C PHE A 173 16.67 16.02 25.71
N VAL A 174 16.22 15.26 26.71
CA VAL A 174 16.52 13.81 26.78
C VAL A 174 15.78 13.04 25.68
N ASN A 175 14.53 13.44 25.34
CA ASN A 175 13.76 12.83 24.25
C ASN A 175 14.47 12.98 22.89
N LEU A 176 15.11 14.12 22.60
CA LEU A 176 15.90 14.31 21.38
C LEU A 176 17.09 13.34 21.30
N ARG A 177 17.76 13.06 22.43
CA ARG A 177 18.83 12.05 22.51
C ARG A 177 18.28 10.63 22.31
N MET A 178 17.14 10.35 22.93
CA MET A 178 16.45 9.06 22.81
C MET A 178 16.03 8.77 21.36
N LYS A 179 15.53 9.78 20.62
CA LYS A 179 15.20 9.63 19.18
C LYS A 179 16.40 9.18 18.35
N LYS A 180 17.59 9.77 18.57
CA LYS A 180 18.81 9.37 17.86
C LYS A 180 19.20 7.93 18.19
N ALA A 181 19.05 7.52 19.44
CA ALA A 181 19.34 6.16 19.87
C ALA A 181 18.36 5.13 19.27
N PHE A 182 17.07 5.44 19.22
CA PHE A 182 16.07 4.57 18.58
C PHE A 182 16.25 4.49 17.07
N PHE A 183 16.69 5.57 16.41
CA PHE A 183 17.04 5.52 15.00
C PHE A 183 18.20 4.55 14.75
N ALA A 184 19.28 4.64 15.56
CA ALA A 184 20.40 3.70 15.47
C ALA A 184 19.96 2.24 15.69
N ASN A 185 19.04 1.98 16.64
CA ASN A 185 18.46 0.65 16.84
C ASN A 185 17.73 0.15 15.60
N ARG A 186 16.95 1.01 14.95
CA ARG A 186 16.20 0.64 13.75
C ARG A 186 17.13 0.28 12.60
N VAL A 187 18.21 1.03 12.41
CA VAL A 187 19.24 0.73 11.39
C VAL A 187 19.90 -0.62 11.69
N ALA A 188 20.35 -0.83 12.92
CA ALA A 188 21.01 -2.08 13.31
C ALA A 188 20.05 -3.30 13.21
N MET A 189 18.76 -3.14 13.54
CA MET A 189 17.76 -4.19 13.33
C MET A 189 17.52 -4.48 11.84
N GLY A 190 17.61 -3.45 10.99
CA GLY A 190 17.55 -3.60 9.54
C GLY A 190 18.65 -4.51 8.99
N GLU A 191 19.88 -4.38 9.51
CA GLU A 191 21.02 -5.26 9.16
C GLU A 191 20.76 -6.74 9.54
N VAL A 192 20.21 -6.97 10.76
CA VAL A 192 19.85 -8.32 11.21
C VAL A 192 18.75 -8.91 10.33
N THR A 193 17.70 -8.13 10.07
CA THR A 193 16.57 -8.57 9.24
C THR A 193 17.00 -8.83 7.78
N GLY A 194 17.87 -7.97 7.24
CA GLY A 194 18.44 -8.16 5.91
C GLY A 194 19.22 -9.47 5.80
N LYS A 195 20.12 -9.75 6.77
CA LYS A 195 20.87 -11.01 6.81
C LYS A 195 19.97 -12.22 6.97
N ALA A 196 18.96 -12.15 7.84
CA ALA A 196 17.99 -13.24 8.00
C ALA A 196 17.22 -13.52 6.71
N ALA A 197 16.77 -12.47 6.02
CA ALA A 197 16.06 -12.62 4.74
C ALA A 197 16.95 -13.23 3.65
N GLU A 198 18.22 -12.81 3.57
CA GLU A 198 19.21 -13.41 2.67
C GLU A 198 19.39 -14.90 2.94
N SER A 199 19.61 -15.28 4.21
CA SER A 199 19.82 -16.67 4.63
C SER A 199 18.58 -17.54 4.36
N ILE A 200 17.37 -17.05 4.63
CA ILE A 200 16.12 -17.78 4.37
C ILE A 200 15.90 -17.96 2.86
N ASN A 201 16.09 -16.93 2.07
CA ASN A 201 15.95 -17.01 0.61
C ASN A 201 17.02 -17.92 -0.01
N GLY A 202 18.24 -17.89 0.54
CA GLY A 202 19.39 -18.70 0.10
C GLY A 202 19.50 -20.07 0.78
N VAL A 203 18.51 -20.53 1.55
CA VAL A 203 18.62 -21.73 2.39
C VAL A 203 19.00 -22.99 1.62
N ARG A 204 18.51 -23.14 0.38
CA ARG A 204 18.87 -24.27 -0.48
C ARG A 204 20.36 -24.25 -0.83
N LEU A 205 20.90 -23.08 -1.13
CA LEU A 205 22.32 -22.90 -1.43
C LEU A 205 23.19 -23.16 -0.19
N ILE A 206 22.81 -22.59 0.96
CA ILE A 206 23.51 -22.80 2.24
C ILE A 206 23.61 -24.29 2.56
N LYS A 207 22.47 -25.01 2.42
CA LYS A 207 22.44 -26.47 2.67
C LYS A 207 23.22 -27.26 1.64
N ALA A 208 23.17 -26.91 0.36
CA ALA A 208 23.90 -27.58 -0.70
C ALA A 208 25.42 -27.51 -0.51
N PHE A 209 25.92 -26.43 0.08
CA PHE A 209 27.35 -26.23 0.32
C PHE A 209 27.77 -26.44 1.78
N ALA A 210 26.88 -26.97 2.64
CA ALA A 210 27.12 -27.19 4.08
C ALA A 210 27.64 -25.93 4.79
N GLY A 211 27.10 -24.73 4.40
CA GLY A 211 27.55 -23.43 4.83
C GLY A 211 26.91 -22.92 6.12
N GLU A 212 26.11 -23.75 6.84
CA GLU A 212 25.28 -23.31 7.99
C GLU A 212 26.11 -22.66 9.11
N ARG A 213 27.31 -23.19 9.38
CA ARG A 213 28.18 -22.63 10.43
C ARG A 213 28.68 -21.24 10.08
N SER A 214 29.08 -21.01 8.82
CA SER A 214 29.57 -19.73 8.35
C SER A 214 28.44 -18.68 8.32
N ASP A 215 27.27 -19.10 7.83
CA ASP A 215 26.09 -18.23 7.76
C ASP A 215 25.61 -17.83 9.15
N MET A 216 25.57 -18.78 10.10
CA MET A 216 25.24 -18.52 11.51
C MET A 216 26.24 -17.56 12.18
N ALA A 217 27.54 -17.69 11.90
CA ALA A 217 28.54 -16.77 12.43
C ALA A 217 28.32 -15.34 11.95
N GLN A 218 28.04 -15.14 10.67
CA GLN A 218 27.71 -13.82 10.11
C GLN A 218 26.41 -13.24 10.68
N PHE A 219 25.39 -14.08 10.88
CA PHE A 219 24.14 -13.66 11.51
C PHE A 219 24.37 -13.20 12.97
N MET A 220 25.15 -13.97 13.75
CA MET A 220 25.48 -13.64 15.14
C MET A 220 26.31 -12.36 15.25
N GLU A 221 27.23 -12.10 14.31
CA GLU A 221 27.96 -10.82 14.27
C GLU A 221 27.00 -9.62 14.17
N LYS A 222 26.00 -9.69 13.28
CA LYS A 222 24.97 -8.64 13.15
C LYS A 222 24.08 -8.54 14.38
N ALA A 223 23.69 -9.68 14.95
CA ALA A 223 22.88 -9.74 16.17
C ALA A 223 23.63 -9.15 17.39
N ASP A 224 24.92 -9.43 17.53
CA ASP A 224 25.75 -8.84 18.61
C ASP A 224 25.98 -7.35 18.43
N ALA A 225 26.15 -6.89 17.20
CA ALA A 225 26.21 -5.45 16.90
C ALA A 225 24.89 -4.76 17.29
N TYR A 226 23.74 -5.35 16.93
CA TYR A 226 22.42 -4.87 17.35
C TYR A 226 22.27 -4.84 18.88
N LEU A 227 22.69 -5.91 19.59
CA LEU A 227 22.65 -5.96 21.05
C LEU A 227 23.43 -4.82 21.71
N LYS A 228 24.62 -4.48 21.18
CA LYS A 228 25.43 -3.34 21.69
C LYS A 228 24.69 -2.01 21.52
N VAL A 229 24.05 -1.80 20.37
CA VAL A 229 23.24 -0.59 20.11
C VAL A 229 22.03 -0.54 21.03
N CYS A 230 21.32 -1.66 21.22
CA CYS A 230 20.20 -1.79 22.14
C CYS A 230 20.60 -1.42 23.58
N LYS A 231 21.69 -1.99 24.13
CA LYS A 231 22.18 -1.67 25.48
C LYS A 231 22.44 -0.18 25.65
N LYS A 232 23.05 0.49 24.65
CA LYS A 232 23.27 1.94 24.67
C LYS A 232 21.96 2.73 24.67
N SER A 233 20.99 2.32 23.86
CA SER A 233 19.67 2.96 23.79
C SER A 233 18.90 2.81 25.09
N PHE A 234 18.89 1.60 25.66
CA PHE A 234 18.21 1.36 26.92
C PHE A 234 18.83 2.12 28.09
N LYS A 235 20.15 2.37 28.10
CA LYS A 235 20.77 3.25 29.08
C LYS A 235 20.18 4.67 29.04
N ILE A 236 19.96 5.22 27.83
CA ILE A 236 19.34 6.55 27.68
C ILE A 236 17.87 6.51 28.11
N THR A 237 17.14 5.46 27.75
CA THR A 237 15.73 5.27 28.15
C THR A 237 15.60 5.13 29.66
N SER A 238 16.47 4.36 30.33
CA SER A 238 16.47 4.20 31.77
C SER A 238 16.75 5.53 32.47
N TYR A 239 17.70 6.31 31.97
CA TYR A 239 17.95 7.67 32.49
C TYR A 239 16.72 8.57 32.30
N PHE A 240 16.05 8.51 31.14
CA PHE A 240 14.82 9.28 30.89
C PHE A 240 13.73 8.95 31.90
N VAL A 241 13.40 7.66 32.06
CA VAL A 241 12.36 7.21 32.99
C VAL A 241 12.74 7.57 34.45
N GLY A 242 13.98 7.30 34.86
CA GLY A 242 14.45 7.61 36.19
C GLY A 242 14.42 9.11 36.51
N SER A 243 14.86 9.95 35.57
CA SER A 243 14.80 11.40 35.73
C SER A 243 13.36 11.94 35.78
N MET A 244 12.45 11.35 35.02
CA MET A 244 11.02 11.72 35.06
C MET A 244 10.40 11.44 36.44
N ILE A 245 10.69 10.27 37.00
CA ILE A 245 10.24 9.90 38.36
C ILE A 245 10.87 10.83 39.41
N PHE A 246 12.18 11.07 39.28
CA PHE A 246 12.89 11.97 40.21
C PHE A 246 12.27 13.38 40.22
N PHE A 247 12.09 14.01 39.06
CA PHE A 247 11.47 15.33 38.98
C PHE A 247 10.04 15.35 39.54
N SER A 248 9.25 14.28 39.30
CA SER A 248 7.89 14.20 39.84
C SER A 248 7.92 14.18 41.37
N ASN A 249 8.76 13.32 41.95
CA ASN A 249 8.89 13.22 43.42
C ASN A 249 9.48 14.49 44.02
N PHE A 250 10.46 15.12 43.34
CA PHE A 250 11.03 16.39 43.79
C PHE A 250 9.98 17.51 43.84
N ILE A 251 9.12 17.61 42.84
CA ILE A 251 8.00 18.57 42.81
C ILE A 251 7.04 18.27 43.98
N ASN A 252 6.71 17.01 44.24
CA ASN A 252 5.83 16.63 45.35
C ASN A 252 6.45 17.00 46.69
N VAL A 253 7.75 16.79 46.90
CA VAL A 253 8.47 17.22 48.11
C VAL A 253 8.46 18.74 48.21
N ALA A 254 8.68 19.47 47.14
CA ALA A 254 8.60 20.94 47.13
C ALA A 254 7.22 21.45 47.55
N ILE A 255 6.14 20.83 47.05
CA ILE A 255 4.76 21.13 47.43
C ILE A 255 4.58 20.90 48.93
N LEU A 256 5.02 19.75 49.44
CA LEU A 256 4.85 19.39 50.84
C LEU A 256 5.60 20.34 51.78
N VAL A 257 6.87 20.65 51.48
CA VAL A 257 7.71 21.50 52.32
C VAL A 257 7.24 22.96 52.28
N VAL A 258 7.14 23.54 51.11
CA VAL A 258 6.74 24.97 50.95
C VAL A 258 5.27 25.17 51.33
N GLY A 259 4.39 24.26 50.89
CA GLY A 259 2.97 24.30 51.25
C GLY A 259 2.77 24.14 52.77
N GLY A 260 3.51 23.21 53.40
CA GLY A 260 3.48 23.06 54.86
C GLY A 260 3.97 24.30 55.63
N LEU A 261 5.00 24.98 55.13
CA LEU A 261 5.44 26.27 55.68
C LEU A 261 4.37 27.36 55.54
N LEU A 262 3.72 27.43 54.38
CA LEU A 262 2.62 28.40 54.12
C LEU A 262 1.40 28.11 55.00
N ILE A 263 1.06 26.85 55.24
CA ILE A 263 -0.01 26.46 56.17
C ILE A 263 0.33 26.90 57.58
N ASN A 264 1.56 26.67 58.03
CA ASN A 264 2.00 27.08 59.37
C ASN A 264 1.97 28.61 59.55
N GLN A 265 2.14 29.36 58.49
CA GLN A 265 2.01 30.84 58.46
C GLN A 265 0.57 31.33 58.28
N GLY A 266 -0.40 30.44 58.10
CA GLY A 266 -1.80 30.80 57.83
C GLY A 266 -2.06 31.39 56.40
N LEU A 267 -1.09 31.23 55.50
CA LEU A 267 -1.15 31.74 54.11
C LEU A 267 -1.73 30.75 53.11
N MET A 268 -1.98 29.52 53.55
CA MET A 268 -2.51 28.45 52.70
C MET A 268 -3.36 27.49 53.52
N SER A 269 -4.42 26.93 52.94
CA SER A 269 -5.25 25.91 53.57
C SER A 269 -4.73 24.49 53.29
N PHE A 270 -5.18 23.51 54.13
CA PHE A 270 -4.90 22.10 53.86
C PHE A 270 -5.56 21.59 52.57
N GLY A 271 -6.78 22.09 52.27
CA GLY A 271 -7.50 21.78 51.02
C GLY A 271 -6.73 22.26 49.79
N GLU A 272 -6.12 23.47 49.87
CA GLU A 272 -5.26 23.96 48.80
C GLU A 272 -4.03 23.08 48.59
N LEU A 273 -3.38 22.63 49.66
CA LEU A 273 -2.23 21.72 49.54
C LEU A 273 -2.59 20.44 48.80
N VAL A 274 -3.73 19.81 49.13
CA VAL A 274 -4.21 18.60 48.46
C VAL A 274 -4.54 18.89 46.99
N ALA A 275 -5.18 20.03 46.72
CA ALA A 275 -5.48 20.43 45.33
C ALA A 275 -4.19 20.63 44.49
N PHE A 276 -3.13 21.19 45.07
CA PHE A 276 -1.82 21.30 44.41
C PHE A 276 -1.26 19.95 43.96
N PHE A 277 -1.31 18.93 44.83
CA PHE A 277 -0.90 17.56 44.46
C PHE A 277 -1.72 17.02 43.30
N LEU A 278 -3.04 17.18 43.34
CA LEU A 278 -3.94 16.71 42.29
C LEU A 278 -3.69 17.42 40.96
N TYR A 279 -3.52 18.75 40.97
CA TYR A 279 -3.26 19.53 39.75
C TYR A 279 -1.89 19.20 39.13
N VAL A 280 -0.84 19.01 39.95
CA VAL A 280 0.47 18.58 39.45
C VAL A 280 0.38 17.19 38.81
N GLY A 281 -0.38 16.27 39.41
CA GLY A 281 -0.71 14.97 38.79
C GLY A 281 -1.41 15.12 37.44
N LEU A 282 -2.38 16.01 37.37
CA LEU A 282 -3.13 16.29 36.13
C LEU A 282 -2.24 16.88 35.03
N PHE A 283 -1.25 17.72 35.35
CA PHE A 283 -0.29 18.28 34.39
C PHE A 283 0.65 17.23 33.77
N MET A 284 0.97 16.17 34.51
CA MET A 284 1.96 15.17 34.05
C MET A 284 1.48 14.34 32.87
N LYS A 285 0.21 14.01 32.82
CA LYS A 285 -0.38 13.15 31.77
C LYS A 285 -0.28 13.79 30.37
N PRO A 286 -0.71 15.05 30.14
CA PRO A 286 -0.56 15.73 28.86
C PRO A 286 0.90 15.85 28.40
N LEU A 287 1.84 16.11 29.31
CA LEU A 287 3.25 16.20 28.97
C LEU A 287 3.78 14.91 28.33
N MET A 288 3.39 13.75 28.86
CA MET A 288 3.76 12.45 28.27
C MET A 288 3.06 12.18 26.94
N GLN A 289 1.80 12.58 26.79
CA GLN A 289 1.05 12.44 25.54
C GLN A 289 1.66 13.26 24.41
N LEU A 290 2.07 14.52 24.68
CA LEU A 290 2.71 15.38 23.67
C LEU A 290 4.03 14.79 23.14
N LEU A 291 4.79 14.07 23.96
CA LEU A 291 6.01 13.41 23.50
C LEU A 291 5.72 12.27 22.51
N GLY A 292 4.67 11.50 22.76
CA GLY A 292 4.17 10.46 21.86
C GLY A 292 3.61 11.05 20.56
N PHE A 293 2.86 12.15 20.70
CA PHE A 293 2.21 12.86 19.57
C PHE A 293 3.20 13.26 18.47
N ILE A 294 4.38 13.79 18.81
CA ILE A 294 5.39 14.19 17.81
C ILE A 294 5.80 13.01 16.92
N GLN A 295 5.90 11.81 17.46
CA GLN A 295 6.28 10.61 16.70
C GLN A 295 5.14 10.17 15.77
N VAL A 296 3.91 10.16 16.27
CA VAL A 296 2.72 9.82 15.49
C VAL A 296 2.53 10.83 14.35
N TYR A 297 2.69 12.12 14.65
CA TYR A 297 2.65 13.20 13.65
C TYR A 297 3.69 12.99 12.53
N GLN A 298 4.96 12.73 12.90
CA GLN A 298 6.03 12.56 11.92
C GLN A 298 5.79 11.35 11.01
N ARG A 299 5.34 10.21 11.57
CA ARG A 299 5.02 9.01 10.80
C ARG A 299 3.79 9.22 9.90
N GLY A 300 2.72 9.74 10.45
CA GLY A 300 1.50 10.03 9.71
C GLY A 300 1.73 11.02 8.56
N MET A 301 2.47 12.11 8.81
CA MET A 301 2.81 13.09 7.76
C MET A 301 3.77 12.54 6.70
N ALA A 302 4.71 11.68 7.08
CA ALA A 302 5.57 10.99 6.12
C ALA A 302 4.76 10.00 5.25
N GLY A 303 3.84 9.24 5.85
CA GLY A 303 2.89 8.39 5.13
C GLY A 303 2.02 9.21 4.18
N PHE A 304 1.45 10.32 4.66
CA PHE A 304 0.64 11.20 3.84
C PHE A 304 1.41 11.86 2.69
N LYS A 305 2.68 12.19 2.89
CA LYS A 305 3.54 12.71 1.82
C LYS A 305 3.67 11.68 0.69
N ARG A 306 3.98 10.41 1.01
CA ARG A 306 4.09 9.34 0.01
C ARG A 306 2.76 9.03 -0.68
N PHE A 307 1.65 9.05 0.08
CA PHE A 307 0.30 8.93 -0.46
C PHE A 307 0.00 10.07 -1.45
N TYR A 308 0.30 11.30 -1.07
CA TYR A 308 0.05 12.48 -1.90
C TYR A 308 0.92 12.47 -3.18
N GLU A 309 2.20 12.13 -3.08
CA GLU A 309 3.11 11.98 -4.22
C GLU A 309 2.56 10.97 -5.22
N LEU A 310 2.07 9.82 -4.74
CA LEU A 310 1.50 8.79 -5.60
C LEU A 310 0.20 9.24 -6.29
N LEU A 311 -0.64 10.03 -5.61
CA LEU A 311 -1.85 10.62 -6.23
C LEU A 311 -1.53 11.71 -7.26
N GLN A 312 -0.33 12.30 -7.24
CA GLN A 312 0.09 13.29 -8.22
C GLN A 312 0.73 12.67 -9.47
N GLU A 313 1.04 11.37 -9.44
CA GLU A 313 1.52 10.66 -10.62
C GLU A 313 0.46 10.71 -11.72
N LYS A 314 0.87 11.16 -12.89
CA LYS A 314 -0.04 11.27 -14.02
C LYS A 314 0.06 10.01 -14.89
N PRO A 315 -1.07 9.44 -15.32
CA PRO A 315 -1.02 8.39 -16.33
C PRO A 315 -0.30 8.92 -17.58
N GLU A 316 0.71 8.18 -18.06
CA GLU A 316 1.44 8.50 -19.29
C GLU A 316 0.50 8.39 -20.52
N ILE A 317 -0.48 7.47 -20.45
CA ILE A 317 -1.44 7.21 -21.51
C ILE A 317 -2.85 7.47 -20.97
N THR A 318 -3.55 8.39 -21.59
CA THR A 318 -4.94 8.72 -21.27
C THR A 318 -5.79 8.68 -22.54
N ASP A 319 -7.07 8.41 -22.39
CA ASP A 319 -7.99 8.54 -23.50
C ASP A 319 -8.15 10.01 -23.87
N ALA A 320 -8.15 10.31 -25.16
CA ALA A 320 -8.42 11.66 -25.64
C ALA A 320 -9.84 12.10 -25.22
N PRO A 321 -10.09 13.40 -24.98
CA PRO A 321 -11.44 13.87 -24.62
C PRO A 321 -12.54 13.52 -25.62
N ASP A 322 -12.17 13.34 -26.88
CA ASP A 322 -13.01 12.96 -28.03
C ASP A 322 -12.83 11.50 -28.46
N ALA A 323 -12.19 10.69 -27.62
CA ALA A 323 -11.96 9.28 -27.90
C ALA A 323 -13.28 8.53 -28.14
N LYS A 324 -13.32 7.80 -29.24
CA LYS A 324 -14.49 7.04 -29.69
C LYS A 324 -14.50 5.65 -29.10
N ILE A 325 -15.66 5.03 -29.03
CA ILE A 325 -15.78 3.60 -28.76
C ILE A 325 -15.33 2.86 -30.03
N CYS A 326 -14.38 1.95 -29.92
CA CYS A 326 -13.94 1.09 -31.01
C CYS A 326 -15.13 0.22 -31.49
N PRO A 327 -15.57 0.34 -32.73
CA PRO A 327 -16.63 -0.52 -33.24
C PRO A 327 -16.14 -1.98 -33.35
N PRO A 328 -17.03 -2.96 -33.52
CA PRO A 328 -16.63 -4.32 -33.88
C PRO A 328 -15.73 -4.27 -35.13
N CYS A 329 -14.48 -4.70 -34.98
CA CYS A 329 -13.49 -4.59 -36.06
C CYS A 329 -13.36 -5.89 -36.87
N LYS A 330 -12.88 -5.78 -38.10
CA LYS A 330 -12.53 -6.93 -38.94
C LYS A 330 -11.17 -7.49 -38.57
N GLY A 331 -10.29 -6.63 -38.03
CA GLY A 331 -8.98 -7.02 -37.57
C GLY A 331 -7.83 -6.71 -38.53
N ASN A 332 -7.98 -5.79 -39.50
CA ASN A 332 -6.83 -5.32 -40.26
C ASN A 332 -5.92 -4.47 -39.37
N ILE A 333 -4.64 -4.82 -39.30
CA ILE A 333 -3.67 -4.10 -38.46
C ILE A 333 -2.58 -3.53 -39.37
N THR A 334 -2.27 -2.24 -39.20
CA THR A 334 -1.17 -1.60 -39.91
C THR A 334 -0.27 -0.87 -38.96
N PHE A 335 1.00 -1.23 -38.94
CA PHE A 335 2.08 -0.48 -38.30
C PHE A 335 2.67 0.45 -39.38
N ASP A 336 2.65 1.75 -39.13
CA ASP A 336 3.09 2.77 -40.09
C ASP A 336 4.26 3.56 -39.45
N ASN A 337 5.49 3.23 -39.85
CA ASN A 337 6.74 3.84 -39.40
C ASN A 337 6.88 3.90 -37.87
N VAL A 338 6.47 2.86 -37.18
CA VAL A 338 6.46 2.79 -35.70
C VAL A 338 7.87 2.69 -35.14
N SER A 339 8.22 3.62 -34.23
CA SER A 339 9.45 3.53 -33.43
C SER A 339 9.13 3.68 -31.95
N PHE A 340 9.82 2.88 -31.12
CA PHE A 340 9.60 2.84 -29.68
C PHE A 340 10.86 2.52 -28.90
N ALA A 341 11.00 3.19 -27.74
CA ALA A 341 11.99 2.89 -26.70
C ALA A 341 11.33 2.91 -25.32
N TYR A 342 11.76 2.04 -24.41
CA TYR A 342 11.36 2.10 -23.02
C TYR A 342 12.01 3.29 -22.29
N ALA A 343 11.67 3.46 -21.03
CA ALA A 343 12.15 4.57 -20.20
C ALA A 343 13.68 4.66 -20.05
N ASP A 344 14.41 3.57 -20.32
CA ASP A 344 15.89 3.54 -20.34
C ASP A 344 16.50 4.19 -21.60
N GLY A 345 15.66 4.63 -22.55
CA GLY A 345 16.05 5.32 -23.77
C GLY A 345 16.63 4.43 -24.86
N ARG A 346 16.73 3.12 -24.67
CA ARG A 346 17.22 2.19 -25.70
C ARG A 346 16.14 1.93 -26.74
N PRO A 347 16.39 2.22 -28.04
CA PRO A 347 15.45 1.91 -29.10
C PRO A 347 15.21 0.40 -29.19
N VAL A 348 13.93 -0.02 -29.09
CA VAL A 348 13.51 -1.43 -29.16
C VAL A 348 12.82 -1.72 -30.48
N ILE A 349 12.05 -0.77 -31.02
CA ILE A 349 11.43 -0.85 -32.34
C ILE A 349 11.91 0.36 -33.14
N ARG A 350 12.31 0.13 -34.40
CA ARG A 350 12.85 1.15 -35.30
C ARG A 350 12.13 1.10 -36.67
N ASN A 351 11.36 2.15 -36.97
CA ASN A 351 10.68 2.36 -38.22
C ASN A 351 9.93 1.12 -38.74
N LEU A 352 9.25 0.41 -37.84
CA LEU A 352 8.46 -0.77 -38.18
C LEU A 352 7.29 -0.39 -39.08
N SER A 353 7.28 -0.91 -40.29
CA SER A 353 6.17 -0.80 -41.21
C SER A 353 5.73 -2.20 -41.63
N LEU A 354 4.48 -2.54 -41.29
CA LEU A 354 3.92 -3.88 -41.55
C LEU A 354 2.40 -3.78 -41.64
N SER A 355 1.84 -4.51 -42.62
CA SER A 355 0.39 -4.69 -42.74
C SER A 355 0.02 -6.15 -42.53
N VAL A 356 -1.03 -6.38 -41.73
CA VAL A 356 -1.63 -7.68 -41.40
C VAL A 356 -3.09 -7.61 -41.82
N ALA A 357 -3.49 -8.49 -42.75
CA ALA A 357 -4.85 -8.55 -43.22
C ALA A 357 -5.81 -9.19 -42.19
N ALA A 358 -7.09 -8.87 -42.30
CA ALA A 358 -8.11 -9.51 -41.44
C ALA A 358 -8.11 -11.03 -41.65
N GLY A 359 -8.04 -11.77 -40.56
CA GLY A 359 -8.00 -13.23 -40.55
C GLY A 359 -6.61 -13.84 -40.87
N GLU A 360 -5.58 -13.00 -41.11
CA GLU A 360 -4.21 -13.46 -41.35
C GLU A 360 -3.51 -13.84 -40.04
N THR A 361 -2.77 -14.94 -40.05
CA THR A 361 -1.88 -15.36 -38.97
C THR A 361 -0.45 -14.94 -39.27
N VAL A 362 0.09 -14.04 -38.45
CA VAL A 362 1.45 -13.50 -38.60
C VAL A 362 2.32 -13.91 -37.40
N ALA A 363 3.46 -14.57 -37.68
CA ALA A 363 4.42 -14.97 -36.68
C ALA A 363 5.60 -13.99 -36.63
N PHE A 364 5.92 -13.47 -35.45
CA PHE A 364 7.11 -12.67 -35.18
C PHE A 364 8.22 -13.53 -34.62
N VAL A 365 9.36 -13.54 -35.28
CA VAL A 365 10.56 -14.30 -34.89
C VAL A 365 11.78 -13.39 -34.81
N GLY A 366 12.79 -13.80 -34.06
CA GLY A 366 14.02 -13.03 -33.87
C GLY A 366 14.69 -13.35 -32.54
N ALA A 367 15.87 -12.82 -32.32
CA ALA A 367 16.61 -12.99 -31.06
C ALA A 367 15.82 -12.48 -29.83
N THR A 368 16.21 -12.96 -28.65
CA THR A 368 15.67 -12.39 -27.41
C THR A 368 16.03 -10.91 -27.33
N GLY A 369 15.04 -10.06 -27.02
CA GLY A 369 15.22 -8.61 -27.02
C GLY A 369 15.00 -7.91 -28.38
N ALA A 370 14.69 -8.63 -29.47
CA ALA A 370 14.44 -8.04 -30.79
C ALA A 370 13.14 -7.19 -30.88
N GLY A 371 12.33 -7.12 -29.79
CA GLY A 371 11.14 -6.29 -29.74
C GLY A 371 9.81 -7.01 -29.99
N LYS A 372 9.80 -8.34 -30.08
CA LYS A 372 8.58 -9.13 -30.38
C LYS A 372 7.43 -8.85 -29.41
N THR A 373 7.63 -9.00 -28.11
CA THR A 373 6.62 -8.73 -27.05
C THR A 373 6.22 -7.25 -27.00
N THR A 374 7.15 -6.37 -27.39
CA THR A 374 6.89 -4.93 -27.47
C THR A 374 5.83 -4.59 -28.52
N ILE A 375 5.80 -5.30 -29.66
CA ILE A 375 4.77 -5.13 -30.70
C ILE A 375 3.36 -5.42 -30.13
N ALA A 376 3.22 -6.52 -29.38
CA ALA A 376 1.98 -6.86 -28.69
C ALA A 376 1.56 -5.77 -27.68
N SER A 377 2.53 -5.28 -26.91
CA SER A 377 2.30 -4.25 -25.91
C SER A 377 1.87 -2.91 -26.52
N LEU A 378 2.41 -2.56 -27.67
CA LEU A 378 2.02 -1.37 -28.43
C LEU A 378 0.62 -1.51 -29.04
N LEU A 379 0.28 -2.68 -29.61
CA LEU A 379 -1.05 -2.95 -30.15
C LEU A 379 -2.15 -2.89 -29.08
N LEU A 380 -1.86 -3.38 -27.87
CA LEU A 380 -2.77 -3.30 -26.70
C LEU A 380 -2.79 -1.90 -26.06
N ARG A 381 -2.02 -0.96 -26.62
CA ARG A 381 -1.85 0.39 -26.07
C ARG A 381 -1.47 0.37 -24.59
N PHE A 382 -0.55 -0.57 -24.21
CA PHE A 382 0.11 -0.55 -22.91
C PHE A 382 1.22 0.49 -22.86
N TYR A 383 1.79 0.77 -24.06
CA TYR A 383 2.72 1.85 -24.36
C TYR A 383 2.27 2.53 -25.66
N GLU A 384 2.72 3.75 -25.89
CA GLU A 384 2.51 4.48 -27.14
C GLU A 384 3.84 4.66 -27.89
N PRO A 385 3.84 4.54 -29.22
CA PRO A 385 5.04 4.76 -30.02
C PRO A 385 5.49 6.22 -29.94
N GLN A 386 6.81 6.45 -29.96
CA GLN A 386 7.39 7.79 -29.99
C GLN A 386 7.26 8.44 -31.38
N SER A 387 7.22 7.63 -32.44
CA SER A 387 6.93 8.07 -33.78
C SER A 387 6.14 7.00 -34.55
N GLY A 388 5.44 7.43 -35.61
CA GLY A 388 4.55 6.58 -36.37
C GLY A 388 3.19 6.37 -35.70
N ARG A 389 2.43 5.43 -36.22
CA ARG A 389 1.08 5.11 -35.75
C ARG A 389 0.72 3.65 -36.00
N ILE A 390 -0.22 3.16 -35.20
CA ILE A 390 -0.78 1.81 -35.35
C ILE A 390 -2.25 1.98 -35.70
N LEU A 391 -2.66 1.38 -36.78
CA LEU A 391 -4.04 1.46 -37.29
C LEU A 391 -4.73 0.12 -37.07
N LEU A 392 -5.98 0.17 -36.63
CA LEU A 392 -6.91 -0.96 -36.60
C LEU A 392 -8.08 -0.63 -37.53
N ASP A 393 -8.27 -1.44 -38.59
CA ASP A 393 -9.22 -1.19 -39.69
C ASP A 393 -9.14 0.23 -40.28
N GLY A 394 -7.91 0.76 -40.40
CA GLY A 394 -7.63 2.08 -40.98
C GLY A 394 -7.72 3.26 -39.99
N SER A 395 -8.21 3.07 -38.79
CA SER A 395 -8.27 4.11 -37.74
C SER A 395 -7.11 3.97 -36.77
N ASP A 396 -6.54 5.10 -36.32
CA ASP A 396 -5.47 5.10 -35.32
C ASP A 396 -6.00 4.59 -33.97
N ILE A 397 -5.31 3.65 -33.34
CA ILE A 397 -5.71 3.08 -32.07
C ILE A 397 -5.78 4.13 -30.92
N ARG A 398 -5.15 5.29 -31.09
CA ARG A 398 -5.20 6.42 -30.15
C ARG A 398 -6.53 7.17 -30.17
N GLU A 399 -7.31 7.04 -31.27
CA GLU A 399 -8.65 7.63 -31.38
C GLU A 399 -9.70 6.86 -30.59
N PHE A 400 -9.38 5.65 -30.14
CA PHE A 400 -10.31 4.82 -29.39
C PHE A 400 -10.05 4.91 -27.86
N THR A 401 -11.10 4.69 -27.06
CA THR A 401 -10.91 4.46 -25.63
C THR A 401 -10.13 3.16 -25.41
N GLN A 402 -9.20 3.16 -24.47
CA GLN A 402 -8.37 1.97 -24.17
C GLN A 402 -9.22 0.73 -23.84
N GLU A 403 -10.33 0.92 -23.13
CA GLU A 403 -11.24 -0.16 -22.78
C GLU A 403 -11.87 -0.79 -24.04
N SER A 404 -12.41 0.03 -24.94
CA SER A 404 -13.08 -0.46 -26.16
C SER A 404 -12.09 -1.11 -27.13
N LEU A 405 -10.89 -0.57 -27.28
CA LEU A 405 -9.80 -1.16 -28.05
C LEU A 405 -9.41 -2.54 -27.50
N ARG A 406 -9.13 -2.60 -26.19
CA ARG A 406 -8.72 -3.87 -25.55
C ARG A 406 -9.81 -4.92 -25.54
N ARG A 407 -11.07 -4.55 -25.66
CA ARG A 407 -12.17 -5.51 -25.86
C ARG A 407 -12.05 -6.24 -27.20
N GLN A 408 -11.52 -5.60 -28.26
CA GLN A 408 -11.33 -6.20 -29.57
C GLN A 408 -10.10 -7.11 -29.68
N ILE A 409 -9.23 -7.12 -28.68
CA ILE A 409 -7.95 -7.85 -28.71
C ILE A 409 -7.91 -8.87 -27.56
N GLY A 410 -7.67 -10.14 -27.88
CA GLY A 410 -7.38 -11.20 -26.90
C GLY A 410 -5.89 -11.36 -26.72
N LEU A 411 -5.43 -11.62 -25.50
CA LEU A 411 -4.02 -11.87 -25.19
C LEU A 411 -3.88 -13.17 -24.42
N VAL A 412 -3.06 -14.08 -24.94
CA VAL A 412 -2.54 -15.25 -24.21
C VAL A 412 -1.07 -14.98 -23.90
N GLN A 413 -0.74 -14.82 -22.61
CA GLN A 413 0.61 -14.48 -22.16
C GLN A 413 1.45 -15.72 -21.91
N GLN A 414 2.77 -15.59 -21.99
CA GLN A 414 3.76 -16.58 -21.62
C GLN A 414 3.59 -17.01 -20.15
N ASP A 415 3.65 -16.05 -19.25
CA ASP A 415 3.43 -16.26 -17.82
C ASP A 415 1.96 -16.02 -17.48
N VAL A 416 1.18 -17.10 -17.42
CA VAL A 416 -0.26 -17.01 -17.13
C VAL A 416 -0.49 -16.59 -15.68
N PHE A 417 -1.12 -15.42 -15.53
CA PHE A 417 -1.60 -14.96 -14.22
C PHE A 417 -3.01 -15.50 -13.94
N LEU A 418 -3.17 -16.16 -12.79
CA LEU A 418 -4.47 -16.58 -12.25
C LEU A 418 -4.72 -15.92 -10.91
N PHE A 419 -5.96 -15.42 -10.71
CA PHE A 419 -6.41 -14.92 -9.43
C PHE A 419 -6.58 -16.08 -8.44
N GLY A 420 -6.36 -15.86 -7.17
CA GLY A 420 -6.52 -16.86 -6.10
C GLY A 420 -7.98 -17.20 -5.80
N ASP A 421 -8.81 -17.31 -6.82
CA ASP A 421 -10.25 -17.56 -6.81
C ASP A 421 -10.57 -18.89 -7.53
N SER A 422 -11.84 -19.17 -7.77
CA SER A 422 -12.31 -20.37 -8.47
C SER A 422 -11.86 -20.41 -9.95
N VAL A 423 -11.85 -21.61 -10.52
CA VAL A 423 -11.63 -21.81 -11.96
C VAL A 423 -12.68 -21.03 -12.77
N ARG A 424 -13.95 -21.10 -12.35
CA ARG A 424 -15.05 -20.35 -12.98
C ARG A 424 -14.76 -18.85 -13.01
N TYR A 425 -14.39 -18.25 -11.89
CA TYR A 425 -14.05 -16.83 -11.80
C TYR A 425 -12.90 -16.48 -12.75
N ASN A 426 -11.86 -17.31 -12.78
CA ASN A 426 -10.71 -17.09 -13.65
C ASN A 426 -11.05 -17.11 -15.13
N ILE A 427 -11.95 -17.98 -15.60
CA ILE A 427 -12.41 -18.00 -17.00
C ILE A 427 -13.35 -16.82 -17.26
N ALA A 428 -14.34 -16.59 -16.38
CA ALA A 428 -15.34 -15.54 -16.51
C ALA A 428 -14.75 -14.12 -16.41
N TYR A 429 -13.50 -13.97 -15.96
CA TYR A 429 -12.83 -12.67 -15.88
C TYR A 429 -12.83 -11.89 -17.21
N ALA A 430 -12.80 -12.60 -18.32
CA ALA A 430 -12.88 -12.01 -19.65
C ALA A 430 -14.28 -11.46 -20.02
N LYS A 431 -15.35 -12.01 -19.40
CA LYS A 431 -16.75 -11.63 -19.57
C LYS A 431 -17.48 -11.84 -18.24
N PRO A 432 -17.50 -10.84 -17.33
CA PRO A 432 -18.01 -11.01 -15.96
C PRO A 432 -19.46 -11.48 -15.85
N ASN A 433 -20.29 -11.21 -16.86
CA ASN A 433 -21.70 -11.60 -16.90
C ASN A 433 -21.93 -12.90 -17.71
N ALA A 434 -20.88 -13.70 -17.95
CA ALA A 434 -21.01 -14.97 -18.66
C ALA A 434 -21.84 -15.98 -17.85
N THR A 435 -22.71 -16.72 -18.53
CA THR A 435 -23.44 -17.82 -17.91
C THR A 435 -22.52 -19.02 -17.64
N ALA A 436 -22.97 -19.94 -16.78
CA ALA A 436 -22.22 -21.16 -16.50
C ALA A 436 -21.97 -21.98 -17.78
N ASP A 437 -22.96 -22.03 -18.68
CA ASP A 437 -22.88 -22.75 -19.96
C ASP A 437 -21.87 -22.10 -20.91
N GLU A 438 -21.79 -20.75 -20.98
CA GLU A 438 -20.79 -20.03 -21.76
C GLU A 438 -19.38 -20.30 -21.25
N VAL A 439 -19.19 -20.31 -19.92
CA VAL A 439 -17.90 -20.63 -19.29
C VAL A 439 -17.48 -22.07 -19.59
N GLN A 440 -18.44 -23.01 -19.51
CA GLN A 440 -18.17 -24.41 -19.82
C GLN A 440 -17.88 -24.63 -21.32
N ALA A 441 -18.62 -23.96 -22.21
CA ALA A 441 -18.34 -24.02 -23.65
C ALA A 441 -16.95 -23.51 -23.98
N ALA A 442 -16.53 -22.39 -23.40
CA ALA A 442 -15.18 -21.84 -23.55
C ALA A 442 -14.11 -22.78 -22.99
N ALA A 443 -14.36 -23.41 -21.86
CA ALA A 443 -13.46 -24.39 -21.28
C ALA A 443 -13.32 -25.66 -22.15
N LYS A 444 -14.40 -26.11 -22.77
CA LYS A 444 -14.38 -27.22 -23.73
C LYS A 444 -13.56 -26.88 -24.98
N ALA A 445 -13.78 -25.68 -25.53
CA ALA A 445 -13.02 -25.20 -26.69
C ALA A 445 -11.51 -25.08 -26.43
N ALA A 446 -11.13 -24.85 -25.17
CA ALA A 446 -9.74 -24.81 -24.74
C ALA A 446 -9.23 -26.16 -24.17
N ALA A 447 -9.93 -27.27 -24.41
CA ALA A 447 -9.68 -28.60 -23.83
C ALA A 447 -9.39 -28.58 -22.31
N ALA A 448 -10.01 -27.65 -21.61
CA ALA A 448 -9.86 -27.47 -20.16
C ALA A 448 -10.93 -28.22 -19.36
N ASP A 449 -12.13 -28.45 -19.92
CA ASP A 449 -13.27 -29.03 -19.21
C ASP A 449 -12.95 -30.40 -18.57
N GLU A 450 -12.22 -31.27 -19.27
CA GLU A 450 -11.87 -32.59 -18.78
C GLU A 450 -11.04 -32.57 -17.49
N PHE A 451 -10.01 -31.73 -17.42
CA PHE A 451 -9.22 -31.64 -16.19
C PHE A 451 -9.97 -30.88 -15.09
N ILE A 452 -10.79 -29.89 -15.45
CA ILE A 452 -11.60 -29.13 -14.48
C ILE A 452 -12.57 -30.06 -13.76
N GLN A 453 -13.24 -30.95 -14.48
CA GLN A 453 -14.16 -31.92 -13.89
C GLN A 453 -13.47 -32.92 -12.94
N LYS A 454 -12.17 -33.17 -13.12
CA LYS A 454 -11.35 -34.01 -12.22
C LYS A 454 -10.90 -33.28 -10.95
N LEU A 455 -11.07 -31.97 -10.87
CA LEU A 455 -10.75 -31.20 -9.66
C LEU A 455 -11.79 -31.44 -8.56
N PRO A 456 -11.42 -31.30 -7.26
CA PRO A 456 -12.29 -31.68 -6.14
C PRO A 456 -13.66 -31.00 -6.12
N ALA A 457 -13.76 -29.73 -6.58
CA ALA A 457 -15.01 -28.99 -6.69
C ALA A 457 -15.29 -28.52 -8.14
N GLY A 458 -14.68 -29.17 -9.14
CA GLY A 458 -14.86 -28.83 -10.54
C GLY A 458 -14.55 -27.36 -10.82
N TYR A 459 -15.49 -26.65 -11.44
CA TYR A 459 -15.38 -25.21 -11.77
C TYR A 459 -15.28 -24.30 -10.55
N ASP A 460 -15.73 -24.72 -9.39
CA ASP A 460 -15.72 -23.93 -8.15
C ASP A 460 -14.46 -24.24 -7.30
N THR A 461 -13.51 -25.01 -7.84
CA THR A 461 -12.22 -25.27 -7.19
C THR A 461 -11.38 -23.99 -7.16
N GLU A 462 -10.91 -23.59 -5.98
CA GLU A 462 -9.95 -22.49 -5.79
C GLU A 462 -8.56 -22.90 -6.26
N VAL A 463 -7.99 -22.13 -7.20
CA VAL A 463 -6.68 -22.44 -7.81
C VAL A 463 -5.49 -22.01 -6.96
N GLY A 464 -5.73 -21.25 -5.88
CA GLY A 464 -4.69 -20.68 -5.02
C GLY A 464 -3.97 -19.49 -5.67
N GLU A 465 -3.11 -18.86 -4.89
CA GLU A 465 -2.36 -17.68 -5.34
C GLU A 465 -1.54 -18.01 -6.60
N ARG A 466 -1.73 -17.22 -7.67
CA ARG A 466 -1.11 -17.43 -9.00
C ARG A 466 -1.33 -18.85 -9.56
N GLY A 467 -2.40 -19.53 -9.15
CA GLY A 467 -2.72 -20.87 -9.62
C GLY A 467 -1.70 -21.94 -9.20
N VAL A 468 -1.11 -21.81 -8.00
CA VAL A 468 -0.06 -22.74 -7.51
C VAL A 468 -0.48 -24.20 -7.48
N LYS A 469 -1.79 -24.47 -7.43
CA LYS A 469 -2.36 -25.82 -7.42
C LYS A 469 -2.48 -26.46 -8.82
N LEU A 470 -2.20 -25.72 -9.89
CA LEU A 470 -2.34 -26.16 -11.26
C LEU A 470 -1.00 -26.33 -11.97
N SER A 471 -0.91 -27.30 -12.88
CA SER A 471 0.26 -27.44 -13.77
C SER A 471 0.34 -26.27 -14.77
N GLY A 472 1.52 -26.07 -15.39
CA GLY A 472 1.72 -25.03 -16.42
C GLY A 472 0.73 -25.15 -17.58
N GLY A 473 0.52 -26.38 -18.11
CA GLY A 473 -0.45 -26.62 -19.17
C GLY A 473 -1.90 -26.38 -18.77
N GLN A 474 -2.28 -26.69 -17.52
CA GLN A 474 -3.62 -26.37 -17.02
C GLN A 474 -3.86 -24.85 -16.93
N LYS A 475 -2.86 -24.10 -16.42
CA LYS A 475 -2.93 -22.62 -16.40
C LYS A 475 -3.10 -22.06 -17.81
N GLN A 476 -2.32 -22.59 -18.76
CA GLN A 476 -2.35 -22.13 -20.15
C GLN A 476 -3.72 -22.35 -20.78
N ARG A 477 -4.34 -23.53 -20.60
CA ARG A 477 -5.68 -23.83 -21.07
C ARG A 477 -6.73 -22.90 -20.46
N LEU A 478 -6.60 -22.52 -19.19
CA LEU A 478 -7.49 -21.52 -18.58
C LEU A 478 -7.31 -20.12 -19.23
N ALA A 479 -6.08 -19.73 -19.57
CA ALA A 479 -5.83 -18.49 -20.31
C ALA A 479 -6.43 -18.52 -21.72
N ILE A 480 -6.32 -19.64 -22.42
CA ILE A 480 -6.94 -19.86 -23.73
C ILE A 480 -8.47 -19.81 -23.59
N ALA A 481 -9.04 -20.47 -22.58
CA ALA A 481 -10.49 -20.43 -22.30
C ALA A 481 -11.01 -19.00 -22.08
N ARG A 482 -10.21 -18.13 -21.41
CA ARG A 482 -10.54 -16.69 -21.29
C ARG A 482 -10.70 -16.01 -22.66
N VAL A 483 -9.81 -16.32 -23.60
CA VAL A 483 -9.84 -15.71 -24.93
C VAL A 483 -10.99 -16.28 -25.76
N PHE A 484 -11.30 -17.57 -25.69
CA PHE A 484 -12.49 -18.15 -26.30
C PHE A 484 -13.79 -17.51 -25.78
N LEU A 485 -13.90 -17.32 -24.46
CA LEU A 485 -15.07 -16.67 -23.85
C LEU A 485 -15.22 -15.21 -24.29
N LYS A 486 -14.10 -14.50 -24.41
CA LYS A 486 -14.06 -13.10 -24.89
C LYS A 486 -14.43 -12.99 -26.37
N ASN A 487 -14.06 -13.97 -27.19
CA ASN A 487 -14.27 -14.07 -28.63
C ASN A 487 -13.86 -12.80 -29.41
N PRO A 488 -12.63 -12.34 -29.32
CA PRO A 488 -12.19 -11.11 -29.98
C PRO A 488 -11.81 -11.36 -31.45
N PRO A 489 -11.93 -10.37 -32.36
CA PRO A 489 -11.49 -10.47 -33.75
C PRO A 489 -9.96 -10.51 -33.92
N VAL A 490 -9.22 -9.99 -32.98
CA VAL A 490 -7.74 -10.00 -32.96
C VAL A 490 -7.23 -10.80 -31.75
N VAL A 491 -6.27 -11.69 -32.00
CA VAL A 491 -5.63 -12.50 -30.93
C VAL A 491 -4.12 -12.31 -30.97
N VAL A 492 -3.53 -12.15 -29.80
CA VAL A 492 -2.08 -12.10 -29.59
C VAL A 492 -1.68 -13.31 -28.74
N LEU A 493 -0.78 -14.11 -29.24
CA LEU A 493 -0.23 -15.31 -28.60
C LEU A 493 1.24 -15.06 -28.29
N ASP A 494 1.56 -14.80 -27.01
CA ASP A 494 2.93 -14.51 -26.56
C ASP A 494 3.52 -15.76 -25.91
N GLU A 495 4.40 -16.49 -26.64
CA GLU A 495 5.12 -17.69 -26.19
C GLU A 495 4.23 -18.73 -25.46
N ALA A 496 3.03 -18.93 -25.97
CA ALA A 496 1.99 -19.70 -25.27
C ALA A 496 2.35 -21.17 -24.97
N THR A 497 3.49 -21.69 -25.44
CA THR A 497 3.90 -23.09 -25.25
C THR A 497 5.31 -23.29 -24.66
N SER A 498 6.04 -22.24 -24.33
CA SER A 498 7.49 -22.29 -24.03
C SER A 498 7.87 -23.10 -22.78
N ALA A 499 6.96 -23.27 -21.81
CA ALA A 499 7.22 -23.91 -20.52
C ALA A 499 6.61 -25.34 -20.40
N LEU A 500 6.24 -25.99 -21.53
CA LEU A 500 5.48 -27.23 -21.53
C LEU A 500 6.31 -28.43 -22.05
N ASP A 501 5.92 -29.62 -21.62
CA ASP A 501 6.42 -30.87 -22.20
C ASP A 501 5.83 -31.11 -23.60
N ASN A 502 6.53 -31.86 -24.44
CA ASN A 502 6.20 -32.03 -25.87
C ASN A 502 4.77 -32.57 -26.12
N ILE A 503 4.22 -33.39 -25.23
CA ILE A 503 2.87 -33.98 -25.40
C ILE A 503 1.81 -32.89 -25.12
N THR A 504 1.98 -32.18 -24.01
CA THR A 504 1.08 -31.05 -23.63
C THR A 504 1.19 -29.93 -24.64
N GLU A 505 2.38 -29.66 -25.18
CA GLU A 505 2.61 -28.65 -26.22
C GLU A 505 1.79 -28.94 -27.49
N GLN A 506 1.85 -30.16 -28.02
CA GLN A 506 1.10 -30.54 -29.23
C GLN A 506 -0.43 -30.35 -29.04
N GLN A 507 -0.93 -30.71 -27.85
CA GLN A 507 -2.33 -30.51 -27.52
C GLN A 507 -2.72 -29.03 -27.49
N ILE A 508 -1.93 -28.21 -26.80
CA ILE A 508 -2.19 -26.77 -26.69
C ILE A 508 -2.04 -26.08 -28.05
N GLN A 509 -1.09 -26.53 -28.89
CA GLN A 509 -0.95 -26.00 -30.23
C GLN A 509 -2.24 -26.17 -31.06
N LYS A 510 -2.87 -27.34 -30.99
CA LYS A 510 -4.15 -27.58 -31.66
C LYS A 510 -5.24 -26.62 -31.18
N GLU A 511 -5.31 -26.37 -29.87
CA GLU A 511 -6.27 -25.44 -29.29
C GLU A 511 -6.00 -23.98 -29.69
N LEU A 512 -4.72 -23.61 -29.86
CA LEU A 512 -4.32 -22.30 -30.36
C LEU A 512 -4.64 -22.15 -31.87
N ASP A 513 -4.44 -23.20 -32.66
CA ASP A 513 -4.82 -23.20 -34.08
C ASP A 513 -6.34 -23.06 -34.25
N GLU A 514 -7.13 -23.75 -33.43
CA GLU A 514 -8.60 -23.59 -33.38
C GLU A 514 -9.00 -22.17 -32.95
N LEU A 515 -8.26 -21.58 -32.00
CA LEU A 515 -8.48 -20.19 -31.56
C LEU A 515 -8.16 -19.20 -32.68
N ALA A 516 -7.20 -19.47 -33.55
CA ALA A 516 -6.79 -18.60 -34.64
C ALA A 516 -7.81 -18.58 -35.81
N VAL A 517 -8.64 -19.62 -35.97
CA VAL A 517 -9.60 -19.71 -37.08
C VAL A 517 -10.54 -18.52 -37.13
N GLY A 518 -10.54 -17.81 -38.27
CA GLY A 518 -11.40 -16.66 -38.51
C GLY A 518 -11.03 -15.39 -37.74
N ARG A 519 -9.85 -15.34 -37.10
CA ARG A 519 -9.33 -14.18 -36.34
C ARG A 519 -7.97 -13.77 -36.89
N THR A 520 -7.70 -12.48 -36.83
CA THR A 520 -6.35 -11.97 -37.08
C THR A 520 -5.45 -12.36 -35.89
N THR A 521 -4.42 -13.14 -36.16
CA THR A 521 -3.58 -13.72 -35.09
C THR A 521 -2.13 -13.24 -35.19
N LEU A 522 -1.63 -12.63 -34.15
CA LEU A 522 -0.20 -12.29 -33.98
C LEU A 522 0.45 -13.28 -33.05
N ILE A 523 1.43 -14.05 -33.53
CA ILE A 523 2.15 -15.06 -32.76
C ILE A 523 3.55 -14.55 -32.48
N ILE A 524 3.90 -14.41 -31.20
CA ILE A 524 5.27 -14.18 -30.76
C ILE A 524 5.86 -15.56 -30.41
N ALA A 525 6.72 -16.04 -31.28
CA ALA A 525 7.19 -17.42 -31.18
C ALA A 525 8.69 -17.52 -30.87
N HIS A 526 9.01 -18.47 -29.99
CA HIS A 526 10.37 -18.94 -29.74
C HIS A 526 10.57 -20.37 -30.25
N ARG A 527 9.52 -21.08 -30.64
CA ARG A 527 9.57 -22.45 -31.15
C ARG A 527 9.17 -22.52 -32.63
N LEU A 528 9.92 -23.28 -33.37
CA LEU A 528 9.77 -23.44 -34.82
C LEU A 528 8.48 -24.15 -35.22
N SER A 529 7.97 -25.05 -34.37
CA SER A 529 6.70 -25.76 -34.59
C SER A 529 5.52 -24.82 -34.73
N THR A 530 5.49 -23.75 -33.95
CA THR A 530 4.40 -22.76 -33.92
C THR A 530 4.41 -21.82 -35.14
N ILE A 531 5.58 -21.62 -35.75
CA ILE A 531 5.81 -20.65 -36.84
C ILE A 531 5.41 -21.22 -38.18
N ARG A 532 5.54 -22.52 -38.37
CA ARG A 532 5.42 -23.19 -39.68
C ARG A 532 4.04 -23.03 -40.34
N HIS A 533 3.01 -22.87 -39.52
CA HIS A 533 1.62 -22.76 -39.99
C HIS A 533 1.13 -21.31 -40.12
N ALA A 534 2.01 -20.31 -39.87
CA ALA A 534 1.65 -18.92 -40.07
C ALA A 534 1.61 -18.55 -41.57
N ASP A 535 0.60 -17.75 -41.96
CA ASP A 535 0.47 -17.25 -43.33
C ASP A 535 1.65 -16.35 -43.70
N LYS A 536 2.16 -15.63 -42.71
CA LYS A 536 3.28 -14.70 -42.85
C LYS A 536 4.22 -14.77 -41.64
N ILE A 537 5.51 -14.79 -41.89
CA ILE A 537 6.57 -14.75 -40.89
C ILE A 537 7.31 -13.43 -41.03
N VAL A 538 7.47 -12.70 -39.92
CA VAL A 538 8.20 -11.44 -39.82
C VAL A 538 9.43 -11.67 -38.94
N VAL A 539 10.60 -11.57 -39.55
CA VAL A 539 11.88 -11.67 -38.82
C VAL A 539 12.28 -10.28 -38.36
N LEU A 540 12.39 -10.15 -37.04
CA LEU A 540 12.88 -8.93 -36.40
C LEU A 540 14.36 -9.06 -36.06
N ASP A 541 15.14 -8.08 -36.51
CA ASP A 541 16.52 -7.93 -36.12
C ASP A 541 16.79 -6.47 -35.72
N GLU A 542 17.44 -6.27 -34.56
CA GLU A 542 17.70 -4.96 -33.97
C GLU A 542 16.50 -3.99 -33.98
N GLY A 543 15.28 -4.51 -33.81
CA GLY A 543 14.04 -3.72 -33.74
C GLY A 543 13.44 -3.33 -35.09
N ALA A 544 13.99 -3.79 -36.21
CA ALA A 544 13.48 -3.58 -37.55
C ALA A 544 13.05 -4.90 -38.21
N VAL A 545 12.22 -4.80 -39.25
CA VAL A 545 11.88 -5.96 -40.11
C VAL A 545 13.06 -6.28 -41.02
N ALA A 546 13.74 -7.40 -40.75
CA ALA A 546 14.85 -7.87 -41.58
C ALA A 546 14.32 -8.69 -42.79
N GLU A 547 13.36 -9.57 -42.54
CA GLU A 547 12.75 -10.42 -43.60
C GLU A 547 11.25 -10.57 -43.34
N CYS A 548 10.50 -10.75 -44.41
CA CYS A 548 9.06 -11.01 -44.37
C CYS A 548 8.67 -11.93 -45.53
N GLY A 549 7.86 -12.95 -45.27
CA GLY A 549 7.38 -13.91 -46.28
C GLY A 549 6.81 -15.18 -45.67
N SER A 550 6.44 -16.15 -46.48
CA SER A 550 6.03 -17.48 -46.02
C SER A 550 7.21 -18.33 -45.55
N HIS A 551 6.93 -19.42 -44.85
CA HIS A 551 7.95 -20.37 -44.40
C HIS A 551 8.86 -20.84 -45.55
N GLU A 552 8.25 -21.24 -46.67
CA GLU A 552 8.98 -21.76 -47.82
C GLU A 552 9.83 -20.70 -48.52
N GLU A 553 9.27 -19.48 -48.69
CA GLU A 553 9.98 -18.34 -49.28
C GLU A 553 11.22 -17.96 -48.46
N LEU A 554 11.09 -17.86 -47.14
CA LEU A 554 12.17 -17.47 -46.28
C LEU A 554 13.27 -18.54 -46.15
N LEU A 555 12.90 -19.83 -46.19
CA LEU A 555 13.88 -20.91 -46.25
C LEU A 555 14.68 -20.87 -47.56
N ALA A 556 14.02 -20.63 -48.69
CA ALA A 556 14.64 -20.53 -50.02
C ALA A 556 15.64 -19.38 -50.11
N ARG A 557 15.37 -18.23 -49.43
CA ARG A 557 16.26 -17.04 -49.37
C ARG A 557 17.56 -17.28 -48.59
N LYS A 558 17.64 -18.31 -47.73
CA LYS A 558 18.81 -18.63 -46.86
C LYS A 558 19.33 -17.46 -46.04
N GLY A 559 18.46 -16.56 -45.58
CA GLY A 559 18.78 -15.36 -44.83
C GLY A 559 18.73 -15.54 -43.30
N HIS A 560 18.27 -14.51 -42.62
CA HIS A 560 18.15 -14.50 -41.14
C HIS A 560 17.22 -15.63 -40.64
N TYR A 561 16.08 -15.82 -41.29
CA TYR A 561 15.13 -16.89 -40.96
C TYR A 561 15.74 -18.27 -41.06
N TYR A 562 16.46 -18.55 -42.16
CA TYR A 562 17.12 -19.83 -42.38
C TYR A 562 18.15 -20.12 -41.27
N ASN A 563 18.93 -19.11 -40.89
CA ASN A 563 19.92 -19.23 -39.80
C ASN A 563 19.29 -19.51 -38.45
N LEU A 564 18.12 -18.87 -38.16
CA LEU A 564 17.35 -19.13 -36.94
C LEU A 564 16.76 -20.53 -36.97
N TYR A 565 16.26 -20.97 -38.13
CA TYR A 565 15.67 -22.30 -38.31
C TYR A 565 16.69 -23.45 -38.15
N GLN A 566 17.93 -23.26 -38.55
CA GLN A 566 18.98 -24.28 -38.37
C GLN A 566 19.54 -24.39 -36.96
N LYS A 567 19.40 -23.35 -36.17
CA LYS A 567 19.92 -23.29 -34.78
C LYS A 567 18.92 -23.77 -33.73
N GLY A 568 17.64 -23.81 -34.02
CA GLY A 568 16.56 -24.22 -33.14
C GLY A 568 15.98 -25.56 -33.52
#